data_34c12b05c1e79dd6f4e730d66208841b
#
_entry.id   34c12b05c1e79dd6f4e730d66208841b
#
_cell.length_a   1.000
_cell.length_b   1.000
_cell.length_c   1.000
_cell.angle_alpha   90.00
_cell.angle_beta   90.00
_cell.angle_gamma   90.00
#
_symmetry.space_group_name_H-M   'P 1'
#
loop_
_entity.id
_entity.type
_entity.pdbx_description
1 polymer ?
#
loop_
_entity_poly.entity_id
_entity_poly.type
_entity_poly.pdbx_seq_one_letter_code
_entity_poly.pdbx_strand_id
1 'polypeptide(L)'
;MTVANVTETWTEGLKAWSDTLKRWSTFQEAVEPSGGREAVWATEHTIDEVHDSVDLRRFGAADGQRVPALIVTPQVNHSYVADFSEKQSLVRTLLGAGVPEVGVTDWLPPPARTYTIADSLDDITACIDRLGGKVHLVGLCQGGWQSAIVAALHPEKVVSLSVAAAPIDAHAGATLLHGWVFGLPMSFFEGVVAAGGGVAPGKKLSEGFDLLKPFERFVFGYAALWLNVDDPGYVKRFTDLRNWYKLNKDVAGALYLEAVRDLFKDNRLAGGTFEVRGRRVDLGAIRCPLNLVAGSRDHITPPPQVFALEKLAPEAPCKSYTVDAGHIGSFMGGGALRTAWTEIGARMAAQA
;
A
#
# COMPACT_ATOMS: atom_id res chain seq x y z
N MET A 1 -35.10 40.58 -34.36
CA MET A 1 -34.54 39.22 -34.28
C MET A 1 -35.18 38.42 -35.39
N THR A 2 -34.39 37.89 -36.29
CA THR A 2 -34.87 37.02 -37.36
C THR A 2 -35.13 35.62 -36.83
N VAL A 3 -36.08 34.87 -37.40
CA VAL A 3 -36.41 33.49 -37.03
C VAL A 3 -35.15 32.60 -37.03
N ALA A 4 -34.19 32.86 -37.91
CA ALA A 4 -32.91 32.19 -37.98
C ALA A 4 -32.10 32.33 -36.69
N ASN A 5 -32.00 33.52 -36.11
CA ASN A 5 -31.25 33.75 -34.84
C ASN A 5 -31.90 33.03 -33.64
N VAL A 6 -33.22 32.89 -33.61
CA VAL A 6 -33.93 32.18 -32.54
C VAL A 6 -33.67 30.69 -32.64
N THR A 7 -33.70 30.10 -33.85
CA THR A 7 -33.45 28.67 -34.08
C THR A 7 -32.01 28.31 -33.75
N GLU A 8 -31.04 29.15 -34.08
CA GLU A 8 -29.62 28.96 -33.78
C GLU A 8 -29.35 28.96 -32.26
N THR A 9 -29.93 29.94 -31.53
CA THR A 9 -29.84 30.03 -30.06
C THR A 9 -30.47 28.81 -29.35
N TRP A 10 -31.62 28.31 -29.87
CA TRP A 10 -32.24 27.09 -29.34
C TRP A 10 -31.41 25.84 -29.58
N THR A 11 -30.78 25.71 -30.75
CA THR A 11 -29.93 24.60 -31.11
C THR A 11 -28.68 24.57 -30.27
N GLU A 12 -28.05 25.71 -30.02
CA GLU A 12 -26.90 25.84 -29.10
C GLU A 12 -27.29 25.52 -27.64
N GLY A 13 -28.45 25.98 -27.18
CA GLY A 13 -28.97 25.69 -25.85
C GLY A 13 -29.24 24.19 -25.66
N LEU A 14 -29.83 23.51 -26.65
CA LEU A 14 -30.07 22.06 -26.61
C LEU A 14 -28.76 21.27 -26.64
N LYS A 15 -27.77 21.73 -27.41
CA LYS A 15 -26.44 21.10 -27.42
C LYS A 15 -25.74 21.24 -26.08
N ALA A 16 -25.72 22.43 -25.50
CA ALA A 16 -25.13 22.68 -24.17
C ALA A 16 -25.79 21.83 -23.06
N TRP A 17 -27.13 21.72 -23.15
CA TRP A 17 -27.88 20.83 -22.24
C TRP A 17 -27.49 19.35 -22.40
N SER A 18 -27.43 18.87 -23.67
CA SER A 18 -27.01 17.50 -23.98
C SER A 18 -25.60 17.20 -23.48
N ASP A 19 -24.66 18.13 -23.68
CA ASP A 19 -23.27 18.00 -23.25
C ASP A 19 -23.19 17.98 -21.70
N THR A 20 -23.99 18.81 -21.03
CA THR A 20 -24.08 18.80 -19.55
C THR A 20 -24.63 17.47 -19.02
N LEU A 21 -25.66 16.90 -19.67
CA LEU A 21 -26.19 15.58 -19.28
C LEU A 21 -25.16 14.46 -19.49
N LYS A 22 -24.40 14.47 -20.57
CA LYS A 22 -23.32 13.50 -20.80
C LYS A 22 -22.24 13.61 -19.73
N ARG A 23 -21.80 14.83 -19.40
CA ARG A 23 -20.85 15.07 -18.32
C ARG A 23 -21.36 14.54 -16.98
N TRP A 24 -22.64 14.77 -16.68
CA TRP A 24 -23.29 14.28 -15.47
C TRP A 24 -23.33 12.74 -15.44
N SER A 25 -23.71 12.09 -16.55
CA SER A 25 -23.70 10.62 -16.64
C SER A 25 -22.30 10.04 -16.39
N THR A 26 -21.27 10.59 -17.09
CA THR A 26 -19.87 10.17 -16.87
C THR A 26 -19.42 10.38 -15.43
N PHE A 27 -19.79 11.49 -14.81
CA PHE A 27 -19.49 11.77 -13.41
C PHE A 27 -20.17 10.75 -12.48
N GLN A 28 -21.47 10.48 -12.67
CA GLN A 28 -22.20 9.49 -11.86
C GLN A 28 -21.58 8.10 -11.99
N GLU A 29 -21.28 7.64 -13.21
CA GLU A 29 -20.63 6.36 -13.47
C GLU A 29 -19.27 6.26 -12.78
N ALA A 30 -18.48 7.34 -12.77
CA ALA A 30 -17.19 7.38 -12.08
C ALA A 30 -17.31 7.39 -10.56
N VAL A 31 -18.41 7.93 -10.02
CA VAL A 31 -18.70 8.01 -8.59
C VAL A 31 -19.37 6.73 -8.08
N GLU A 32 -20.13 6.02 -8.89
CA GLU A 32 -20.72 4.75 -8.49
C GLU A 32 -19.65 3.65 -8.43
N PRO A 33 -19.61 2.84 -7.35
CA PRO A 33 -18.70 1.71 -7.30
C PRO A 33 -19.10 0.72 -8.40
N SER A 34 -18.30 0.57 -9.42
CA SER A 34 -18.47 -0.56 -10.34
C SER A 34 -18.20 -1.83 -9.54
N GLY A 35 -19.24 -2.65 -9.36
CA GLY A 35 -19.14 -3.92 -8.64
C GLY A 35 -17.97 -4.75 -9.17
N GLY A 36 -17.09 -5.16 -8.25
CA GLY A 36 -16.10 -6.21 -8.40
C GLY A 36 -15.41 -6.34 -9.77
N ARG A 37 -14.56 -5.40 -10.15
CA ARG A 37 -13.58 -5.69 -11.20
C ARG A 37 -12.51 -6.60 -10.59
N GLU A 38 -12.22 -7.70 -11.28
CA GLU A 38 -11.03 -8.50 -10.99
C GLU A 38 -9.79 -7.58 -10.91
N ALA A 39 -8.89 -7.90 -9.98
CA ALA A 39 -7.62 -7.22 -9.84
C ALA A 39 -6.85 -7.30 -11.16
N VAL A 40 -6.66 -6.18 -11.84
CA VAL A 40 -5.93 -6.14 -13.11
C VAL A 40 -4.49 -5.72 -12.82
N TRP A 41 -3.58 -6.67 -12.91
CA TRP A 41 -2.15 -6.42 -12.90
C TRP A 41 -1.72 -5.88 -14.28
N ALA A 42 -0.86 -4.86 -14.28
CA ALA A 42 -0.46 -4.17 -15.51
C ALA A 42 0.66 -4.89 -16.27
N THR A 43 1.37 -5.80 -15.62
CA THR A 43 2.53 -6.52 -16.15
C THR A 43 2.25 -8.02 -16.19
N GLU A 44 2.71 -8.68 -17.23
CA GLU A 44 2.68 -10.14 -17.32
C GLU A 44 3.43 -10.79 -16.16
N HIS A 45 2.84 -11.86 -15.59
CA HIS A 45 3.38 -12.53 -14.42
C HIS A 45 2.96 -13.99 -14.35
N THR A 46 3.68 -14.76 -13.56
CA THR A 46 3.28 -16.11 -13.12
C THR A 46 2.82 -16.06 -11.66
N ILE A 47 2.10 -17.09 -11.24
CA ILE A 47 1.58 -17.23 -9.88
C ILE A 47 2.15 -18.53 -9.30
N ASP A 48 2.83 -18.41 -8.16
CA ASP A 48 3.21 -19.54 -7.33
C ASP A 48 2.27 -19.56 -6.11
N GLU A 49 1.49 -20.62 -5.96
CA GLU A 49 0.73 -20.89 -4.73
C GLU A 49 1.73 -21.23 -3.62
N VAL A 50 1.73 -20.41 -2.55
CA VAL A 50 2.67 -20.57 -1.44
C VAL A 50 1.97 -21.21 -0.25
N HIS A 51 0.92 -20.54 0.24
CA HIS A 51 0.04 -21.03 1.32
C HIS A 51 -1.39 -20.59 1.06
N ASP A 52 -2.37 -21.13 1.80
CA ASP A 52 -3.78 -20.76 1.70
C ASP A 52 -4.06 -19.26 1.99
N SER A 53 -3.07 -18.53 2.50
CA SER A 53 -3.12 -17.12 2.88
C SER A 53 -2.45 -16.19 1.89
N VAL A 54 -1.55 -16.70 1.05
CA VAL A 54 -0.73 -15.88 0.15
C VAL A 54 -0.30 -16.63 -1.09
N ASP A 55 -0.46 -15.98 -2.23
CA ASP A 55 0.21 -16.31 -3.49
C ASP A 55 1.41 -15.41 -3.69
N LEU A 56 2.41 -15.90 -4.38
CA LEU A 56 3.54 -15.12 -4.87
C LEU A 56 3.35 -14.85 -6.37
N ARG A 57 3.16 -13.58 -6.73
CA ARG A 57 3.17 -13.17 -8.13
C ARG A 57 4.58 -12.82 -8.54
N ARG A 58 5.06 -13.42 -9.64
CA ARG A 58 6.44 -13.28 -10.12
C ARG A 58 6.47 -12.59 -11.47
N PHE A 59 7.28 -11.54 -11.55
CA PHE A 59 7.45 -10.67 -12.71
C PHE A 59 8.91 -10.70 -13.16
N GLY A 60 9.15 -10.73 -14.47
CA GLY A 60 10.49 -10.90 -15.01
C GLY A 60 10.96 -12.36 -14.96
N ALA A 61 12.25 -12.57 -14.92
CA ALA A 61 12.82 -13.92 -14.85
C ALA A 61 14.14 -13.91 -14.06
N ALA A 62 14.27 -14.86 -13.16
CA ALA A 62 15.52 -15.12 -12.46
C ALA A 62 16.64 -15.41 -13.46
N ASP A 63 17.77 -14.75 -13.34
CA ASP A 63 18.96 -15.02 -14.16
C ASP A 63 20.00 -15.90 -13.42
N GLY A 64 19.70 -16.30 -12.19
CA GLY A 64 20.53 -17.14 -11.34
C GLY A 64 21.82 -16.46 -10.83
N GLN A 65 22.02 -15.19 -11.13
CA GLN A 65 23.21 -14.42 -10.75
C GLN A 65 22.88 -13.27 -9.82
N ARG A 66 21.79 -12.55 -10.09
CA ARG A 66 21.37 -11.39 -9.32
C ARG A 66 20.23 -11.73 -8.36
N VAL A 67 20.21 -11.01 -7.24
CA VAL A 67 19.20 -11.21 -6.20
C VAL A 67 17.85 -10.62 -6.64
N PRO A 68 16.74 -11.37 -6.55
CA PRO A 68 15.41 -10.85 -6.82
C PRO A 68 14.94 -9.87 -5.74
N ALA A 69 13.93 -9.08 -6.06
CA ALA A 69 13.21 -8.28 -5.05
C ALA A 69 11.89 -8.95 -4.66
N LEU A 70 11.50 -8.83 -3.38
CA LEU A 70 10.17 -9.18 -2.89
C LEU A 70 9.46 -7.93 -2.38
N ILE A 71 8.34 -7.57 -2.98
CA ILE A 71 7.46 -6.51 -2.51
C ILE A 71 6.39 -7.13 -1.59
N VAL A 72 6.42 -6.72 -0.33
CA VAL A 72 5.41 -7.08 0.67
C VAL A 72 4.35 -5.98 0.72
N THR A 73 3.16 -6.30 0.25
CA THR A 73 2.01 -5.39 0.19
C THR A 73 1.20 -5.43 1.49
N PRO A 74 0.38 -4.41 1.78
CA PRO A 74 -0.53 -4.45 2.91
C PRO A 74 -1.67 -5.47 2.67
N GLN A 75 -2.07 -6.19 3.73
CA GLN A 75 -3.16 -7.18 3.67
C GLN A 75 -4.55 -6.53 3.57
N VAL A 76 -4.68 -5.32 4.08
CA VAL A 76 -5.97 -4.59 4.09
C VAL A 76 -6.44 -4.19 2.69
N ASN A 77 -5.54 -4.06 1.72
CA ASN A 77 -5.83 -3.65 0.36
C ASN A 77 -5.43 -4.73 -0.65
N HIS A 78 -5.85 -4.54 -1.91
CA HIS A 78 -5.44 -5.40 -3.01
C HIS A 78 -3.98 -5.19 -3.39
N SER A 79 -3.25 -6.28 -3.54
CA SER A 79 -1.80 -6.32 -3.77
C SER A 79 -1.37 -5.73 -5.11
N TYR A 80 -2.29 -5.66 -6.10
CA TYR A 80 -1.99 -5.04 -7.39
C TYR A 80 -1.68 -3.53 -7.32
N VAL A 81 -1.76 -2.91 -6.14
CA VAL A 81 -1.23 -1.56 -5.90
C VAL A 81 0.26 -1.46 -6.24
N ALA A 82 1.00 -2.56 -6.16
CA ALA A 82 2.41 -2.63 -6.57
C ALA A 82 2.60 -2.59 -8.09
N ASP A 83 1.54 -2.90 -8.86
CA ASP A 83 1.54 -2.94 -10.34
C ASP A 83 0.19 -2.45 -10.90
N PHE A 84 -0.21 -1.25 -10.50
CA PHE A 84 -1.56 -0.71 -10.70
C PHE A 84 -1.88 -0.35 -12.16
N SER A 85 -0.92 0.20 -12.88
CA SER A 85 -1.03 0.56 -14.29
C SER A 85 0.36 0.69 -14.91
N GLU A 86 0.46 0.75 -16.23
CA GLU A 86 1.75 0.92 -16.92
C GLU A 86 2.59 2.10 -16.43
N LYS A 87 1.94 3.19 -15.99
CA LYS A 87 2.60 4.40 -15.49
C LYS A 87 2.74 4.45 -13.96
N GLN A 88 2.04 3.56 -13.26
CA GLN A 88 1.95 3.49 -11.80
C GLN A 88 2.24 2.05 -11.35
N SER A 89 3.47 1.60 -11.57
CA SER A 89 3.94 0.26 -11.24
C SER A 89 5.32 0.32 -10.61
N LEU A 90 5.41 -0.07 -9.35
CA LEU A 90 6.67 -0.28 -8.67
C LEU A 90 7.41 -1.48 -9.25
N VAL A 91 6.68 -2.55 -9.61
CA VAL A 91 7.21 -3.73 -10.29
C VAL A 91 7.98 -3.33 -11.54
N ARG A 92 7.34 -2.61 -12.47
CA ARG A 92 7.98 -2.16 -13.72
C ARG A 92 9.16 -1.23 -13.47
N THR A 93 9.07 -0.39 -12.43
CA THR A 93 10.15 0.51 -12.05
C THR A 93 11.39 -0.25 -11.60
N LEU A 94 11.23 -1.28 -10.76
CA LEU A 94 12.35 -2.11 -10.30
C LEU A 94 12.94 -2.96 -11.43
N LEU A 95 12.09 -3.61 -12.26
CA LEU A 95 12.56 -4.34 -13.45
C LEU A 95 13.31 -3.43 -14.42
N GLY A 96 12.76 -2.23 -14.70
CA GLY A 96 13.38 -1.24 -15.57
C GLY A 96 14.70 -0.67 -15.02
N ALA A 97 14.91 -0.72 -13.71
CA ALA A 97 16.15 -0.34 -13.06
C ALA A 97 17.21 -1.48 -13.03
N GLY A 98 16.88 -2.67 -13.56
CA GLY A 98 17.79 -3.78 -13.70
C GLY A 98 17.65 -4.89 -12.65
N VAL A 99 16.64 -4.84 -11.78
CA VAL A 99 16.32 -5.99 -10.91
C VAL A 99 15.80 -7.13 -11.80
N PRO A 100 16.35 -8.34 -11.74
CA PRO A 100 16.04 -9.39 -12.73
C PRO A 100 14.64 -9.95 -12.58
N GLU A 101 14.19 -10.09 -11.33
CA GLU A 101 12.90 -10.65 -10.97
C GLU A 101 12.32 -9.90 -9.78
N VAL A 102 11.01 -9.66 -9.83
CA VAL A 102 10.26 -9.04 -8.73
C VAL A 102 9.13 -9.96 -8.32
N GLY A 103 9.15 -10.41 -7.07
CA GLY A 103 8.01 -11.06 -6.42
C GLY A 103 7.11 -10.03 -5.75
N VAL A 104 5.81 -10.32 -5.69
CA VAL A 104 4.83 -9.53 -4.92
C VAL A 104 3.95 -10.48 -4.12
N THR A 105 3.83 -10.25 -2.81
CA THR A 105 2.86 -10.98 -1.99
C THR A 105 1.43 -10.63 -2.42
N ASP A 106 0.66 -11.60 -2.89
CA ASP A 106 -0.76 -11.43 -3.17
C ASP A 106 -1.58 -12.13 -2.10
N TRP A 107 -1.94 -11.35 -1.09
CA TRP A 107 -2.67 -11.86 0.05
C TRP A 107 -4.06 -12.36 -0.35
N LEU A 108 -4.37 -13.59 0.01
CA LEU A 108 -5.68 -14.20 -0.16
C LEU A 108 -6.61 -13.81 1.00
N PRO A 109 -7.91 -14.08 0.93
CA PRO A 109 -8.79 -13.96 2.10
C PRO A 109 -8.20 -14.73 3.28
N PRO A 110 -8.30 -14.22 4.53
CA PRO A 110 -7.65 -14.87 5.67
C PRO A 110 -8.18 -16.29 5.86
N PRO A 111 -7.29 -17.31 5.91
CA PRO A 111 -7.68 -18.72 5.96
C PRO A 111 -8.35 -19.07 7.28
N ALA A 112 -8.00 -18.36 8.37
CA ALA A 112 -8.56 -18.53 9.69
C ALA A 112 -8.67 -17.20 10.43
N ARG A 113 -9.67 -17.10 11.33
CA ARG A 113 -9.84 -15.94 12.21
C ARG A 113 -8.70 -15.77 13.21
N THR A 114 -7.98 -16.85 13.48
CA THR A 114 -6.82 -16.94 14.38
C THR A 114 -5.49 -16.63 13.69
N TYR A 115 -5.48 -16.32 12.40
CA TYR A 115 -4.28 -15.94 11.67
C TYR A 115 -3.67 -14.65 12.27
N THR A 116 -2.41 -14.74 12.66
CA THR A 116 -1.68 -13.75 13.48
C THR A 116 -0.64 -12.98 12.69
N ILE A 117 0.02 -12.01 13.33
CA ILE A 117 1.23 -11.38 12.78
C ILE A 117 2.31 -12.45 12.53
N ALA A 118 2.51 -13.38 13.46
CA ALA A 118 3.51 -14.43 13.30
C ALA A 118 3.28 -15.28 12.05
N ASP A 119 2.02 -15.63 11.76
CA ASP A 119 1.68 -16.40 10.56
C ASP A 119 1.96 -15.61 9.29
N SER A 120 1.70 -14.30 9.30
CA SER A 120 2.02 -13.43 8.14
C SER A 120 3.53 -13.29 7.89
N LEU A 121 4.35 -13.34 8.94
CA LEU A 121 5.81 -13.33 8.80
C LEU A 121 6.34 -14.66 8.25
N ASP A 122 5.73 -15.78 8.62
CA ASP A 122 6.04 -17.09 8.02
C ASP A 122 5.71 -17.11 6.53
N ASP A 123 4.55 -16.55 6.13
CA ASP A 123 4.15 -16.41 4.73
C ASP A 123 5.14 -15.57 3.92
N ILE A 124 5.60 -14.43 4.47
CA ILE A 124 6.63 -13.60 3.82
C ILE A 124 7.92 -14.40 3.68
N THR A 125 8.32 -15.12 4.72
CA THR A 125 9.54 -15.96 4.71
C THR A 125 9.44 -17.07 3.68
N ALA A 126 8.28 -17.72 3.55
CA ALA A 126 8.03 -18.72 2.53
C ALA A 126 8.10 -18.13 1.11
N CYS A 127 7.58 -16.92 0.88
CA CYS A 127 7.75 -16.20 -0.39
C CYS A 127 9.22 -15.92 -0.70
N ILE A 128 10.03 -15.54 0.31
CA ILE A 128 11.50 -15.39 0.13
C ILE A 128 12.13 -16.70 -0.30
N ASP A 129 11.75 -17.83 0.31
CA ASP A 129 12.29 -19.14 -0.01
C ASP A 129 11.93 -19.58 -1.43
N ARG A 130 10.72 -19.25 -1.92
CA ARG A 130 10.33 -19.47 -3.32
C ARG A 130 11.14 -18.64 -4.31
N LEU A 131 11.68 -17.50 -3.90
CA LEU A 131 12.56 -16.65 -4.70
C LEU A 131 14.06 -17.00 -4.57
N GLY A 132 14.40 -18.15 -3.97
CA GLY A 132 15.78 -18.61 -3.84
C GLY A 132 16.42 -18.31 -2.49
N GLY A 133 15.65 -17.92 -1.48
CA GLY A 133 16.07 -17.80 -0.08
C GLY A 133 16.76 -16.50 0.30
N LYS A 134 17.07 -15.62 -0.68
CA LYS A 134 17.60 -14.27 -0.44
C LYS A 134 16.95 -13.25 -1.36
N VAL A 135 16.57 -12.09 -0.83
CA VAL A 135 15.88 -11.04 -1.59
C VAL A 135 16.34 -9.64 -1.19
N HIS A 136 16.10 -8.69 -2.10
CA HIS A 136 15.91 -7.30 -1.75
C HIS A 136 14.46 -7.14 -1.25
N LEU A 137 14.27 -6.92 0.04
CA LEU A 137 12.94 -6.88 0.65
C LEU A 137 12.38 -5.46 0.59
N VAL A 138 11.17 -5.31 0.05
CA VAL A 138 10.47 -4.03 -0.11
C VAL A 138 9.13 -4.10 0.62
N GLY A 139 8.99 -3.36 1.71
CA GLY A 139 7.75 -3.34 2.48
C GLY A 139 6.95 -2.05 2.28
N LEU A 140 5.67 -2.18 1.91
CA LEU A 140 4.75 -1.07 1.69
C LEU A 140 3.73 -0.98 2.82
N CYS A 141 3.63 0.15 3.51
CA CYS A 141 2.66 0.39 4.59
C CYS A 141 2.75 -0.71 5.67
N GLN A 142 1.70 -1.52 5.85
CA GLN A 142 1.70 -2.68 6.73
C GLN A 142 2.86 -3.63 6.42
N GLY A 143 3.10 -3.93 5.14
CA GLY A 143 4.22 -4.75 4.70
C GLY A 143 5.59 -4.19 5.12
N GLY A 144 5.69 -2.89 5.38
CA GLY A 144 6.95 -2.25 5.79
C GLY A 144 7.40 -2.64 7.20
N TRP A 145 6.53 -2.60 8.21
CA TRP A 145 6.90 -3.05 9.54
C TRP A 145 7.04 -4.58 9.60
N GLN A 146 6.23 -5.33 8.82
CA GLN A 146 6.41 -6.79 8.69
C GLN A 146 7.79 -7.12 8.09
N SER A 147 8.18 -6.42 7.02
CA SER A 147 9.50 -6.58 6.40
C SER A 147 10.65 -6.22 7.34
N ALA A 148 10.50 -5.18 8.18
CA ALA A 148 11.50 -4.83 9.19
C ALA A 148 11.65 -5.93 10.25
N ILE A 149 10.55 -6.55 10.68
CA ILE A 149 10.57 -7.68 11.60
C ILE A 149 11.26 -8.90 10.95
N VAL A 150 10.92 -9.23 9.70
CA VAL A 150 11.57 -10.34 8.97
C VAL A 150 13.07 -10.08 8.84
N ALA A 151 13.49 -8.85 8.46
CA ALA A 151 14.91 -8.51 8.35
C ALA A 151 15.67 -8.60 9.68
N ALA A 152 15.02 -8.30 10.80
CA ALA A 152 15.59 -8.44 12.14
C ALA A 152 15.69 -9.91 12.59
N LEU A 153 14.70 -10.73 12.24
CA LEU A 153 14.65 -12.16 12.64
C LEU A 153 15.45 -13.06 11.70
N HIS A 154 15.56 -12.71 10.43
CA HIS A 154 16.19 -13.49 9.36
C HIS A 154 17.16 -12.64 8.52
N PRO A 155 18.21 -12.05 9.15
CA PRO A 155 19.15 -11.16 8.45
C PRO A 155 19.88 -11.85 7.28
N GLU A 156 20.01 -13.17 7.33
CA GLU A 156 20.63 -13.98 6.26
C GLU A 156 19.81 -14.03 4.97
N LYS A 157 18.51 -13.75 5.05
CA LYS A 157 17.58 -13.77 3.91
C LYS A 157 17.42 -12.41 3.23
N VAL A 158 17.88 -11.32 3.86
CA VAL A 158 17.60 -9.95 3.39
C VAL A 158 18.89 -9.23 3.01
N VAL A 159 19.08 -9.04 1.68
CA VAL A 159 20.26 -8.36 1.13
C VAL A 159 20.15 -6.85 1.29
N SER A 160 18.97 -6.28 1.10
CA SER A 160 18.65 -4.89 1.44
C SER A 160 17.18 -4.78 1.86
N LEU A 161 16.86 -3.78 2.68
CA LEU A 161 15.50 -3.51 3.13
C LEU A 161 15.08 -2.12 2.68
N SER A 162 13.98 -2.05 1.94
CA SER A 162 13.32 -0.80 1.57
C SER A 162 11.95 -0.71 2.23
N VAL A 163 11.70 0.37 2.98
CA VAL A 163 10.46 0.57 3.75
C VAL A 163 9.79 1.85 3.29
N ALA A 164 8.56 1.75 2.82
CA ALA A 164 7.78 2.89 2.36
C ALA A 164 6.47 3.07 3.14
N ALA A 165 6.22 4.29 3.60
CA ALA A 165 4.97 4.68 4.25
C ALA A 165 4.54 3.72 5.37
N ALA A 166 5.49 3.27 6.21
CA ALA A 166 5.25 2.28 7.24
C ALA A 166 5.36 2.87 8.66
N PRO A 167 4.44 2.52 9.57
CA PRO A 167 4.50 2.97 10.95
C PRO A 167 5.48 2.09 11.76
N ILE A 168 6.79 2.35 11.62
CA ILE A 168 7.83 1.67 12.42
C ILE A 168 7.77 2.13 13.88
N ASP A 169 7.66 3.44 14.10
CA ASP A 169 7.32 4.02 15.39
C ASP A 169 5.98 4.73 15.28
N ALA A 170 4.91 4.05 15.69
CA ALA A 170 3.56 4.57 15.57
C ALA A 170 3.29 5.82 16.44
N HIS A 171 4.15 6.09 17.42
CA HIS A 171 4.04 7.26 18.29
C HIS A 171 4.83 8.47 17.77
N ALA A 172 5.68 8.30 16.77
CA ALA A 172 6.41 9.40 16.15
C ALA A 172 5.53 10.25 15.24
N GLY A 173 5.32 11.50 15.60
CA GLY A 173 4.44 12.41 14.85
C GLY A 173 2.95 12.19 15.12
N ALA A 174 2.21 13.31 15.15
CA ALA A 174 0.78 13.30 15.44
C ALA A 174 -0.02 13.06 14.14
N THR A 175 -0.97 12.11 14.15
CA THR A 175 -1.94 11.88 13.08
C THR A 175 -3.34 11.69 13.66
N LEU A 176 -4.38 11.88 12.84
CA LEU A 176 -5.75 11.57 13.26
C LEU A 176 -5.93 10.08 13.56
N LEU A 177 -5.28 9.21 12.78
CA LEU A 177 -5.28 7.77 13.01
C LEU A 177 -4.73 7.44 14.40
N HIS A 178 -3.59 8.04 14.76
CA HIS A 178 -3.00 7.89 16.09
C HIS A 178 -3.97 8.37 17.17
N GLY A 179 -4.57 9.56 17.02
CA GLY A 179 -5.57 10.07 17.96
C GLY A 179 -6.75 9.14 18.18
N TRP A 180 -7.28 8.51 17.13
CA TRP A 180 -8.37 7.55 17.23
C TRP A 180 -7.94 6.25 17.89
N VAL A 181 -6.80 5.69 17.46
CA VAL A 181 -6.32 4.44 18.04
C VAL A 181 -6.03 4.61 19.53
N PHE A 182 -5.47 5.74 19.95
CA PHE A 182 -5.26 6.03 21.38
C PHE A 182 -6.54 6.32 22.15
N GLY A 183 -7.44 7.12 21.58
CA GLY A 183 -8.68 7.55 22.24
C GLY A 183 -9.70 6.45 22.42
N LEU A 184 -9.70 5.42 21.58
CA LEU A 184 -10.67 4.33 21.62
C LEU A 184 -10.13 3.16 22.45
N PRO A 185 -10.94 2.55 23.35
CA PRO A 185 -10.51 1.38 24.13
C PRO A 185 -10.38 0.13 23.24
N MET A 186 -9.60 -0.86 23.68
CA MET A 186 -9.46 -2.13 22.95
C MET A 186 -10.79 -2.82 22.67
N SER A 187 -11.75 -2.73 23.60
CA SER A 187 -13.11 -3.28 23.44
C SER A 187 -13.85 -2.74 22.22
N PHE A 188 -13.54 -1.53 21.75
CA PHE A 188 -14.09 -1.00 20.48
C PHE A 188 -13.61 -1.84 19.29
N PHE A 189 -12.31 -2.10 19.21
CA PHE A 189 -11.71 -2.87 18.11
C PHE A 189 -12.12 -4.35 18.17
N GLU A 190 -12.22 -4.91 19.38
CA GLU A 190 -12.78 -6.24 19.62
C GLU A 190 -14.23 -6.33 19.18
N GLY A 191 -15.02 -5.28 19.42
CA GLY A 191 -16.41 -5.16 18.95
C GLY A 191 -16.51 -5.15 17.43
N VAL A 192 -15.59 -4.47 16.72
CA VAL A 192 -15.51 -4.47 15.24
C VAL A 192 -15.26 -5.88 14.72
N VAL A 193 -14.31 -6.60 15.32
CA VAL A 193 -13.97 -7.98 14.94
C VAL A 193 -15.13 -8.94 15.25
N ALA A 194 -15.75 -8.80 16.40
CA ALA A 194 -16.89 -9.63 16.79
C ALA A 194 -18.09 -9.42 15.83
N ALA A 195 -18.41 -8.16 15.49
CA ALA A 195 -19.46 -7.82 14.53
C ALA A 195 -19.15 -8.33 13.11
N GLY A 196 -17.86 -8.41 12.75
CA GLY A 196 -17.39 -9.01 11.49
C GLY A 196 -17.31 -10.54 11.50
N GLY A 197 -17.77 -11.18 12.58
CA GLY A 197 -17.74 -12.65 12.70
C GLY A 197 -16.33 -13.21 12.87
N GLY A 198 -15.40 -12.45 13.46
CA GLY A 198 -14.01 -12.85 13.75
C GLY A 198 -12.99 -12.28 12.76
N VAL A 199 -13.41 -11.40 11.86
CA VAL A 199 -12.53 -10.61 10.99
C VAL A 199 -12.78 -9.11 11.20
N ALA A 200 -11.79 -8.27 10.89
CA ALA A 200 -12.01 -6.85 10.71
C ALA A 200 -12.53 -6.62 9.27
N PRO A 201 -13.82 -6.24 9.08
CA PRO A 201 -14.38 -6.16 7.74
C PRO A 201 -13.72 -5.06 6.91
N GLY A 202 -13.28 -5.39 5.68
CA GLY A 202 -12.63 -4.44 4.78
C GLY A 202 -13.47 -3.20 4.50
N LYS A 203 -14.80 -3.36 4.40
CA LYS A 203 -15.73 -2.24 4.29
C LYS A 203 -15.62 -1.26 5.47
N LYS A 204 -15.51 -1.77 6.71
CA LYS A 204 -15.37 -0.92 7.92
C LYS A 204 -14.01 -0.24 7.96
N LEU A 205 -12.96 -0.93 7.55
CA LEU A 205 -11.62 -0.35 7.41
C LEU A 205 -11.63 0.78 6.37
N SER A 206 -12.28 0.59 5.21
CA SER A 206 -12.44 1.62 4.19
C SER A 206 -13.20 2.85 4.72
N GLU A 207 -14.33 2.64 5.42
CA GLU A 207 -15.10 3.71 6.06
C GLU A 207 -14.22 4.50 7.06
N GLY A 208 -13.40 3.82 7.87
CA GLY A 208 -12.44 4.45 8.78
C GLY A 208 -11.40 5.32 8.05
N PHE A 209 -10.80 4.80 6.98
CA PHE A 209 -9.86 5.58 6.18
C PHE A 209 -10.50 6.79 5.49
N ASP A 210 -11.75 6.70 5.07
CA ASP A 210 -12.49 7.84 4.49
C ASP A 210 -12.65 8.98 5.50
N LEU A 211 -12.84 8.66 6.77
CA LEU A 211 -12.99 9.64 7.84
C LEU A 211 -11.68 10.35 8.24
N LEU A 212 -10.51 9.86 7.80
CA LEU A 212 -9.24 10.54 8.07
C LEU A 212 -9.10 11.86 7.29
N LYS A 213 -9.71 11.96 6.09
CA LYS A 213 -9.68 13.18 5.26
C LYS A 213 -11.00 13.37 4.50
N PRO A 214 -12.11 13.61 5.19
CA PRO A 214 -13.43 13.64 4.56
C PRO A 214 -13.57 14.77 3.52
N PHE A 215 -13.05 15.96 3.79
CA PHE A 215 -13.15 17.08 2.86
C PHE A 215 -12.33 16.87 1.58
N GLU A 216 -11.10 16.37 1.70
CA GLU A 216 -10.26 16.09 0.54
C GLU A 216 -10.88 15.00 -0.35
N ARG A 217 -11.50 14.00 0.26
CA ARG A 217 -12.07 12.86 -0.44
C ARG A 217 -13.43 13.16 -1.06
N PHE A 218 -14.35 13.73 -0.26
CA PHE A 218 -15.74 13.89 -0.68
C PHE A 218 -16.02 15.24 -1.33
N VAL A 219 -15.25 16.30 -1.02
CA VAL A 219 -15.48 17.61 -1.62
C VAL A 219 -14.48 17.88 -2.73
N PHE A 220 -13.19 17.92 -2.41
CA PHE A 220 -12.17 18.29 -3.41
C PHE A 220 -11.95 17.20 -4.48
N GLY A 221 -12.02 15.93 -4.10
CA GLY A 221 -11.89 14.81 -5.04
C GLY A 221 -12.99 14.81 -6.10
N TYR A 222 -14.24 15.01 -5.70
CA TYR A 222 -15.36 15.06 -6.62
C TYR A 222 -15.40 16.36 -7.42
N ALA A 223 -15.03 17.49 -6.83
CA ALA A 223 -14.87 18.73 -7.57
C ALA A 223 -13.81 18.62 -8.67
N ALA A 224 -12.65 18.00 -8.35
CA ALA A 224 -11.60 17.74 -9.31
C ALA A 224 -12.07 16.79 -10.43
N LEU A 225 -12.83 15.74 -10.09
CA LEU A 225 -13.43 14.84 -11.07
C LEU A 225 -14.37 15.62 -12.02
N TRP A 226 -15.26 16.45 -11.49
CA TRP A 226 -16.19 17.24 -12.29
C TRP A 226 -15.46 18.19 -13.24
N LEU A 227 -14.39 18.83 -12.77
CA LEU A 227 -13.58 19.74 -13.60
C LEU A 227 -12.81 19.02 -14.71
N ASN A 228 -12.53 17.73 -14.56
CA ASN A 228 -11.79 16.91 -15.51
C ASN A 228 -12.63 15.77 -16.12
N VAL A 229 -13.97 15.86 -16.05
CA VAL A 229 -14.87 14.78 -16.51
C VAL A 229 -14.80 14.53 -18.01
N ASP A 230 -14.33 15.50 -18.78
CA ASP A 230 -14.13 15.41 -20.23
C ASP A 230 -12.77 14.77 -20.62
N ASP A 231 -11.88 14.49 -19.64
CA ASP A 231 -10.64 13.72 -19.85
C ASP A 231 -10.87 12.24 -19.48
N PRO A 232 -11.04 11.34 -20.47
CA PRO A 232 -11.27 9.92 -20.21
C PRO A 232 -10.14 9.27 -19.41
N GLY A 233 -8.90 9.74 -19.59
CA GLY A 233 -7.74 9.26 -18.86
C GLY A 233 -7.80 9.64 -17.38
N TYR A 234 -8.24 10.86 -17.07
CA TYR A 234 -8.46 11.30 -15.69
C TYR A 234 -9.59 10.50 -15.03
N VAL A 235 -10.74 10.40 -15.70
CA VAL A 235 -11.91 9.65 -15.22
C VAL A 235 -11.52 8.20 -14.92
N LYS A 236 -10.84 7.53 -15.86
CA LYS A 236 -10.37 6.14 -15.66
C LYS A 236 -9.46 6.01 -14.43
N ARG A 237 -8.44 6.87 -14.29
CA ARG A 237 -7.53 6.83 -13.14
C ARG A 237 -8.25 7.07 -11.82
N PHE A 238 -9.19 8.02 -11.79
CA PHE A 238 -10.01 8.30 -10.62
C PHE A 238 -10.86 7.10 -10.22
N THR A 239 -11.57 6.50 -11.20
CA THR A 239 -12.43 5.34 -11.00
C THR A 239 -11.62 4.12 -10.54
N ASP A 240 -10.50 3.82 -11.19
CA ASP A 240 -9.64 2.68 -10.85
C ASP A 240 -9.11 2.82 -9.41
N LEU A 241 -8.58 4.00 -9.05
CA LEU A 241 -8.06 4.26 -7.70
C LEU A 241 -9.17 4.21 -6.65
N ARG A 242 -10.32 4.76 -6.95
CA ARG A 242 -11.47 4.73 -6.06
C ARG A 242 -11.97 3.30 -5.83
N ASN A 243 -12.08 2.51 -6.88
CA ASN A 243 -12.45 1.10 -6.78
C ASN A 243 -11.46 0.33 -5.91
N TRP A 244 -10.15 0.52 -6.12
CA TRP A 244 -9.12 -0.08 -5.27
C TRP A 244 -9.31 0.28 -3.80
N TYR A 245 -9.59 1.54 -3.49
CA TYR A 245 -9.83 2.01 -2.12
C TYR A 245 -11.12 1.46 -1.48
N LYS A 246 -12.16 1.23 -2.28
CA LYS A 246 -13.47 0.77 -1.79
C LYS A 246 -13.57 -0.74 -1.64
N LEU A 247 -12.73 -1.47 -2.34
CA LEU A 247 -12.69 -2.94 -2.34
C LEU A 247 -11.64 -3.48 -1.36
N ASN A 248 -11.58 -2.92 -0.14
CA ASN A 248 -10.68 -3.43 0.89
C ASN A 248 -11.02 -4.88 1.26
N LYS A 249 -9.98 -5.67 1.51
CA LYS A 249 -10.09 -7.06 1.96
C LYS A 249 -10.39 -7.11 3.47
N ASP A 250 -11.11 -8.15 3.88
CA ASP A 250 -11.23 -8.48 5.30
C ASP A 250 -9.86 -8.88 5.85
N VAL A 251 -9.58 -8.50 7.08
CA VAL A 251 -8.34 -8.84 7.78
C VAL A 251 -8.67 -9.79 8.93
N ALA A 252 -7.87 -10.84 9.12
CA ALA A 252 -8.03 -11.75 10.25
C ALA A 252 -8.09 -10.99 11.58
N GLY A 253 -9.06 -11.33 12.42
CA GLY A 253 -9.32 -10.59 13.66
C GLY A 253 -8.13 -10.62 14.61
N ALA A 254 -7.44 -11.76 14.74
CA ALA A 254 -6.25 -11.87 15.59
C ALA A 254 -5.13 -10.93 15.12
N LEU A 255 -4.77 -10.97 13.84
CA LEU A 255 -3.75 -10.08 13.26
C LEU A 255 -4.11 -8.60 13.46
N TYR A 256 -5.38 -8.24 13.20
CA TYR A 256 -5.85 -6.86 13.36
C TYR A 256 -5.73 -6.39 14.82
N LEU A 257 -6.17 -7.19 15.78
CA LEU A 257 -6.12 -6.85 17.20
C LEU A 257 -4.69 -6.80 17.73
N GLU A 258 -3.82 -7.72 17.30
CA GLU A 258 -2.39 -7.67 17.61
C GLU A 258 -1.76 -6.38 17.08
N ALA A 259 -2.00 -6.03 15.81
CA ALA A 259 -1.47 -4.80 15.22
C ALA A 259 -1.95 -3.56 15.99
N VAL A 260 -3.24 -3.46 16.30
CA VAL A 260 -3.79 -2.32 17.07
C VAL A 260 -3.17 -2.24 18.45
N ARG A 261 -3.09 -3.35 19.17
CA ARG A 261 -2.57 -3.38 20.54
C ARG A 261 -1.07 -3.17 20.58
N ASP A 262 -0.32 -4.06 19.89
CA ASP A 262 1.12 -4.18 20.09
C ASP A 262 1.93 -3.15 19.29
N LEU A 263 1.45 -2.76 18.10
CA LEU A 263 2.18 -1.81 17.25
C LEU A 263 1.68 -0.38 17.44
N PHE A 264 0.36 -0.15 17.44
CA PHE A 264 -0.16 1.20 17.53
C PHE A 264 -0.33 1.71 18.96
N LYS A 265 -0.98 0.94 19.87
CA LYS A 265 -1.21 1.39 21.26
C LYS A 265 0.03 1.28 22.13
N ASP A 266 0.65 0.10 22.18
CA ASP A 266 1.77 -0.17 23.05
C ASP A 266 3.11 0.17 22.41
N ASN A 267 3.13 0.38 21.08
CA ASN A 267 4.32 0.72 20.29
C ASN A 267 5.52 -0.21 20.57
N ARG A 268 5.23 -1.50 20.77
CA ARG A 268 6.21 -2.48 21.24
C ARG A 268 7.38 -2.67 20.28
N LEU A 269 7.14 -2.50 18.97
CA LEU A 269 8.19 -2.67 17.96
C LEU A 269 9.30 -1.61 18.14
N ALA A 270 8.93 -0.33 18.18
CA ALA A 270 9.88 0.74 18.44
C ALA A 270 10.41 0.74 19.87
N GLY A 271 9.58 0.31 20.83
CA GLY A 271 9.97 0.11 22.23
C GLY A 271 10.87 -1.10 22.48
N GLY A 272 11.15 -1.92 21.45
CA GLY A 272 12.01 -3.10 21.54
C GLY A 272 11.48 -4.20 22.47
N THR A 273 10.15 -4.28 22.65
CA THR A 273 9.48 -5.30 23.48
C THR A 273 8.52 -6.18 22.68
N PHE A 274 8.52 -6.03 21.35
CA PHE A 274 7.70 -6.86 20.47
C PHE A 274 8.29 -8.27 20.36
N GLU A 275 7.43 -9.27 20.45
CA GLU A 275 7.83 -10.68 20.39
C GLU A 275 7.02 -11.43 19.33
N VAL A 276 7.69 -12.33 18.62
CA VAL A 276 7.09 -13.28 17.68
C VAL A 276 7.35 -14.68 18.20
N ARG A 277 6.29 -15.40 18.60
CA ARG A 277 6.39 -16.77 19.18
C ARG A 277 7.43 -16.86 20.31
N GLY A 278 7.47 -15.84 21.19
CA GLY A 278 8.39 -15.79 22.32
C GLY A 278 9.82 -15.36 21.96
N ARG A 279 10.12 -15.09 20.70
CA ARG A 279 11.39 -14.51 20.26
C ARG A 279 11.26 -12.99 20.16
N ARG A 280 12.05 -12.28 20.94
CA ARG A 280 12.09 -10.81 20.89
C ARG A 280 12.65 -10.32 19.57
N VAL A 281 11.96 -9.32 18.99
CA VAL A 281 12.39 -8.62 17.77
C VAL A 281 13.31 -7.49 18.15
N ASP A 282 14.55 -7.57 17.70
CA ASP A 282 15.55 -6.50 17.87
C ASP A 282 15.82 -5.86 16.50
N LEU A 283 15.23 -4.68 16.24
CA LEU A 283 15.49 -3.95 15.02
C LEU A 283 16.95 -3.52 14.89
N GLY A 284 17.66 -3.38 16.02
CA GLY A 284 19.09 -3.15 16.06
C GLY A 284 19.94 -4.31 15.49
N ALA A 285 19.35 -5.47 15.25
CA ALA A 285 20.04 -6.59 14.57
C ALA A 285 20.11 -6.42 13.04
N ILE A 286 19.37 -5.48 12.44
CA ILE A 286 19.41 -5.23 11.00
C ILE A 286 20.76 -4.62 10.63
N ARG A 287 21.44 -5.21 9.63
CA ARG A 287 22.75 -4.79 9.12
C ARG A 287 22.75 -4.48 7.62
N CYS A 288 21.74 -4.99 6.90
CA CYS A 288 21.63 -4.76 5.48
C CYS A 288 21.35 -3.28 5.16
N PRO A 289 21.71 -2.79 3.97
CA PRO A 289 21.38 -1.44 3.55
C PRO A 289 19.89 -1.13 3.63
N LEU A 290 19.55 0.02 4.22
CA LEU A 290 18.19 0.53 4.38
C LEU A 290 17.89 1.62 3.36
N ASN A 291 16.69 1.59 2.78
CA ASN A 291 16.09 2.66 2.01
C ASN A 291 14.73 3.01 2.64
N LEU A 292 14.59 4.22 3.15
CA LEU A 292 13.35 4.66 3.81
C LEU A 292 12.65 5.69 2.94
N VAL A 293 11.41 5.43 2.53
CA VAL A 293 10.63 6.30 1.63
C VAL A 293 9.40 6.82 2.35
N ALA A 294 9.29 8.14 2.51
CA ALA A 294 8.16 8.78 3.15
C ALA A 294 7.57 9.90 2.30
N GLY A 295 6.25 9.99 2.27
CA GLY A 295 5.53 11.08 1.64
C GLY A 295 5.50 12.32 2.54
N SER A 296 5.89 13.49 2.03
CA SER A 296 5.88 14.75 2.79
C SER A 296 4.48 15.17 3.24
N ARG A 297 3.43 14.68 2.54
CA ARG A 297 2.02 14.94 2.82
C ARG A 297 1.28 13.69 3.31
N ASP A 298 2.03 12.67 3.80
CA ASP A 298 1.44 11.47 4.35
C ASP A 298 0.80 11.76 5.72
N HIS A 299 -0.50 11.62 5.80
CA HIS A 299 -1.31 11.86 6.99
C HIS A 299 -1.65 10.58 7.77
N ILE A 300 -1.27 9.42 7.23
CA ILE A 300 -1.47 8.10 7.85
C ILE A 300 -0.20 7.70 8.59
N THR A 301 0.94 7.69 7.87
CA THR A 301 2.26 7.38 8.40
C THR A 301 3.25 8.50 8.02
N PRO A 302 3.29 9.60 8.78
CA PRO A 302 4.15 10.73 8.48
C PRO A 302 5.62 10.35 8.52
N PRO A 303 6.53 11.13 7.87
CA PRO A 303 7.93 10.81 7.76
C PRO A 303 8.63 10.39 9.07
N PRO A 304 8.35 11.00 10.24
CA PRO A 304 8.98 10.56 11.50
C PRO A 304 8.71 9.10 11.86
N GLN A 305 7.53 8.55 11.51
CA GLN A 305 7.20 7.15 11.78
C GLN A 305 8.04 6.19 10.94
N VAL A 306 8.24 6.51 9.66
CA VAL A 306 9.05 5.71 8.73
C VAL A 306 10.54 5.83 9.08
N PHE A 307 11.02 7.06 9.28
CA PHE A 307 12.44 7.35 9.51
C PHE A 307 12.94 6.96 10.91
N ALA A 308 12.03 6.56 11.82
CA ALA A 308 12.41 5.99 13.10
C ALA A 308 13.32 4.77 12.95
N LEU A 309 13.18 3.99 11.85
CA LEU A 309 14.00 2.81 11.61
C LEU A 309 15.50 3.13 11.53
N GLU A 310 15.88 4.30 11.02
CA GLU A 310 17.29 4.74 10.97
C GLU A 310 17.93 4.77 12.35
N LYS A 311 17.18 5.21 13.36
CA LYS A 311 17.66 5.27 14.77
C LYS A 311 17.57 3.92 15.46
N LEU A 312 16.60 3.09 15.08
CA LEU A 312 16.36 1.76 15.66
C LEU A 312 17.31 0.69 15.11
N ALA A 313 17.92 0.94 13.93
CA ALA A 313 18.89 0.07 13.28
C ALA A 313 20.20 0.85 12.99
N PRO A 314 20.92 1.34 14.01
CA PRO A 314 22.02 2.29 13.86
C PRO A 314 23.24 1.74 13.10
N GLU A 315 23.38 0.41 13.05
CA GLU A 315 24.49 -0.26 12.37
C GLU A 315 24.20 -0.50 10.86
N ALA A 316 22.97 -0.26 10.42
CA ALA A 316 22.58 -0.45 9.02
C ALA A 316 22.87 0.81 8.20
N PRO A 317 23.58 0.73 7.06
CA PRO A 317 23.74 1.88 6.17
C PRO A 317 22.36 2.36 5.67
N CYS A 318 21.97 3.59 6.00
CA CYS A 318 20.64 4.10 5.72
C CYS A 318 20.63 5.23 4.70
N LYS A 319 19.65 5.22 3.79
CA LYS A 319 19.31 6.34 2.93
C LYS A 319 17.82 6.63 3.02
N SER A 320 17.49 7.86 3.40
CA SER A 320 16.11 8.34 3.54
C SER A 320 15.71 9.21 2.35
N TYR A 321 14.48 9.00 1.85
CA TYR A 321 13.88 9.71 0.72
C TYR A 321 12.57 10.34 1.17
N THR A 322 12.47 11.67 1.07
CA THR A 322 11.20 12.37 1.20
C THR A 322 10.67 12.71 -0.18
N VAL A 323 9.49 12.21 -0.51
CA VAL A 323 8.84 12.46 -1.80
C VAL A 323 7.63 13.37 -1.62
N ASP A 324 7.37 14.27 -2.59
CA ASP A 324 6.20 15.15 -2.55
C ASP A 324 4.92 14.37 -2.90
N ALA A 325 4.45 13.58 -1.95
CA ALA A 325 3.32 12.67 -2.11
C ALA A 325 2.58 12.48 -0.78
N GLY A 326 1.34 11.98 -0.86
CA GLY A 326 0.62 11.38 0.26
C GLY A 326 0.98 9.89 0.42
N HIS A 327 0.25 9.18 1.29
CA HIS A 327 0.51 7.79 1.67
C HIS A 327 0.78 6.86 0.47
N ILE A 328 -0.24 6.62 -0.34
CA ILE A 328 -0.15 5.73 -1.51
C ILE A 328 0.82 6.29 -2.57
N GLY A 329 0.87 7.61 -2.73
CA GLY A 329 1.75 8.28 -3.68
C GLY A 329 3.23 8.06 -3.41
N SER A 330 3.64 7.70 -2.19
CA SER A 330 5.04 7.44 -1.84
C SER A 330 5.59 6.15 -2.48
N PHE A 331 4.74 5.23 -2.90
CA PHE A 331 5.16 3.98 -3.56
C PHE A 331 4.46 3.71 -4.90
N MET A 332 3.40 4.45 -5.27
CA MET A 332 2.69 4.31 -6.53
C MET A 332 2.70 5.60 -7.36
N GLY A 333 3.02 6.73 -6.76
CA GLY A 333 3.01 8.02 -7.43
C GLY A 333 4.15 8.15 -8.44
N GLY A 334 3.85 8.65 -9.66
CA GLY A 334 4.83 8.76 -10.73
C GLY A 334 6.06 9.63 -10.38
N GLY A 335 5.94 10.59 -9.45
CA GLY A 335 7.09 11.33 -8.91
C GLY A 335 8.02 10.42 -8.13
N ALA A 336 7.49 9.68 -7.13
CA ALA A 336 8.27 8.76 -6.32
C ALA A 336 8.91 7.64 -7.17
N LEU A 337 8.15 7.08 -8.13
CA LEU A 337 8.63 6.02 -9.01
C LEU A 337 9.83 6.48 -9.85
N ARG A 338 9.74 7.66 -10.47
CA ARG A 338 10.83 8.20 -11.32
C ARG A 338 12.05 8.70 -10.56
N THR A 339 11.95 8.95 -9.26
CA THR A 339 13.06 9.46 -8.44
C THR A 339 13.54 8.40 -7.46
N ALA A 340 12.99 8.34 -6.27
CA ALA A 340 13.43 7.45 -5.21
C ALA A 340 13.48 5.98 -5.64
N TRP A 341 12.41 5.46 -6.26
CA TRP A 341 12.31 4.04 -6.59
C TRP A 341 13.20 3.61 -7.75
N THR A 342 13.43 4.47 -8.75
CA THR A 342 14.41 4.21 -9.81
C THR A 342 15.83 4.12 -9.22
N GLU A 343 16.19 5.01 -8.31
CA GLU A 343 17.48 4.98 -7.65
C GLU A 343 17.63 3.74 -6.74
N ILE A 344 16.61 3.41 -5.96
CA ILE A 344 16.58 2.22 -5.10
C ILE A 344 16.76 0.96 -5.95
N GLY A 345 16.04 0.84 -7.07
CA GLY A 345 16.16 -0.29 -7.99
C GLY A 345 17.56 -0.40 -8.59
N ALA A 346 18.17 0.71 -9.00
CA ALA A 346 19.54 0.72 -9.50
C ALA A 346 20.57 0.28 -8.44
N ARG A 347 20.34 0.67 -7.17
CA ARG A 347 21.18 0.20 -6.06
C ARG A 347 21.02 -1.28 -5.77
N MET A 348 19.79 -1.82 -5.88
CA MET A 348 19.54 -3.26 -5.76
C MET A 348 20.23 -4.03 -6.89
N ALA A 349 20.10 -3.59 -8.13
CA ALA A 349 20.70 -4.22 -9.29
C ALA A 349 22.24 -4.20 -9.27
N ALA A 350 22.85 -3.29 -8.53
CA ALA A 350 24.30 -3.22 -8.34
C ALA A 350 24.83 -4.13 -7.22
N GLN A 351 23.95 -4.75 -6.44
CA GLN A 351 24.32 -5.69 -5.36
C GLN A 351 24.03 -7.11 -5.88
N ALA A 352 25.06 -7.78 -6.36
CA ALA A 352 25.00 -9.17 -6.84
C ALA A 352 25.08 -10.16 -5.66
#